data_59c8e70e16c0fb9923c7da863987780e
#
_entry.id   59c8e70e16c0fb9923c7da863987780e
#
_cell.length_a   1.000
_cell.length_b   1.000
_cell.length_c   1.000
_cell.angle_alpha   90.00
_cell.angle_beta   90.00
_cell.angle_gamma   90.00
#
_symmetry.space_group_name_H-M   'P 1'
#
loop_
_entity.id
_entity.type
_entity.pdbx_description
1 polymer ?
#
loop_
_entity_poly.entity_id
_entity_poly.type
_entity_poly.pdbx_seq_one_letter_code
_entity_poly.pdbx_strand_id
1 'polypeptide(L)' 'MDIKSAQYYANDGENCSVTLTLSDGKVISAPLDPDNRHYAAILEWVAEGNTIEEAD' A
#
# COMPACT_ATOMS: atom_id res chain seq x y z
N MET A 1 11.61 1.46 5.64
CA MET A 1 11.06 0.75 4.44
C MET A 1 10.91 1.77 3.31
N ASP A 2 11.58 1.50 2.19
CA ASP A 2 11.55 2.44 1.05
C ASP A 2 10.48 2.01 0.07
N ILE A 3 9.33 2.66 0.14
CA ILE A 3 8.21 2.36 -0.74
C ILE A 3 8.36 3.13 -2.06
N LYS A 4 8.37 2.41 -3.15
CA LYS A 4 8.44 2.99 -4.49
C LYS A 4 7.05 3.37 -5.00
N SER A 5 6.08 2.50 -4.78
CA SER A 5 4.70 2.73 -5.20
C SER A 5 3.76 1.85 -4.38
N ALA A 6 2.49 2.20 -4.40
CA ALA A 6 1.44 1.43 -3.73
C ALA A 6 0.17 1.50 -4.57
N GLN A 7 -0.58 0.40 -4.59
CA GLN A 7 -1.83 0.33 -5.34
C GLN A 7 -2.83 -0.50 -4.55
N TYR A 8 -4.08 -0.04 -4.51
CA TYR A 8 -5.15 -0.81 -3.89
C TYR A 8 -5.42 -2.09 -4.67
N TYR A 9 -5.70 -3.15 -3.95
CA TYR A 9 -6.23 -4.40 -4.52
C TYR A 9 -7.70 -4.49 -4.16
N ALA A 10 -8.58 -4.57 -5.14
CA ALA A 10 -10.02 -4.63 -4.92
C ALA A 10 -10.56 -5.99 -5.32
N ASN A 11 -11.61 -6.40 -4.60
CA ASN A 11 -12.36 -7.61 -4.89
C ASN A 11 -13.84 -7.24 -4.79
N ASP A 12 -14.61 -7.56 -5.83
CA ASP A 12 -16.05 -7.24 -5.91
C ASP A 12 -16.34 -5.74 -5.69
N GLY A 13 -15.44 -4.88 -6.19
CA GLY A 13 -15.64 -3.44 -6.11
C GLY A 13 -15.22 -2.82 -4.78
N GLU A 14 -14.67 -3.62 -3.86
CA GLU A 14 -14.22 -3.13 -2.56
C GLU A 14 -12.71 -3.31 -2.41
N ASN A 15 -12.04 -2.28 -1.90
CA ASN A 15 -10.62 -2.37 -1.60
C ASN A 15 -10.40 -3.35 -0.44
N CYS A 16 -9.55 -4.35 -0.66
CA CYS A 16 -9.26 -5.39 0.33
C CYS A 16 -7.89 -5.24 0.95
N SER A 17 -6.94 -4.75 0.18
CA SER A 17 -5.55 -4.63 0.63
C SER A 17 -4.83 -3.61 -0.23
N VAL A 18 -3.56 -3.36 0.11
CA VAL A 18 -2.69 -2.50 -0.70
C VAL A 18 -1.49 -3.33 -1.09
N THR A 19 -1.18 -3.34 -2.39
CA THR A 19 0.03 -3.95 -2.90
C THR A 19 1.09 -2.86 -2.97
N LEU A 20 2.17 -3.01 -2.24
CA LEU A 20 3.24 -2.04 -2.27
C LEU A 20 4.49 -2.63 -2.90
N THR A 21 5.17 -1.80 -3.67
CA THR A 21 6.43 -2.15 -4.30
C THR A 21 7.53 -1.36 -3.61
N LEU A 22 8.55 -2.07 -3.15
CA LEU A 22 9.69 -1.45 -2.49
C LEU A 22 10.75 -1.06 -3.50
N SER A 23 11.65 -0.18 -3.10
CA SER A 23 12.72 0.31 -3.97
C SER A 23 13.65 -0.80 -4.46
N ASP A 24 13.77 -1.89 -3.70
CA ASP A 24 14.60 -3.04 -4.08
C ASP A 24 13.89 -4.03 -5.01
N GLY A 25 12.63 -3.74 -5.38
CA GLY A 25 11.84 -4.57 -6.27
C GLY A 25 10.94 -5.58 -5.59
N LYS A 26 10.97 -5.66 -4.27
CA LYS A 26 10.08 -6.57 -3.54
C LYS A 26 8.65 -6.05 -3.57
N VAL A 27 7.70 -6.97 -3.65
CA VAL A 27 6.28 -6.66 -3.65
C VAL A 27 5.65 -7.27 -2.41
N ILE A 28 4.92 -6.45 -1.66
CA ILE A 28 4.28 -6.87 -0.40
C ILE A 28 2.81 -6.52 -0.48
N SER A 29 1.96 -7.42 -0.02
CA SER A 29 0.53 -7.15 0.13
C SER A 29 0.25 -6.86 1.60
N ALA A 30 -0.36 -5.72 1.88
CA ALA A 30 -0.67 -5.30 3.24
C ALA A 30 -2.19 -5.16 3.41
N PRO A 31 -2.76 -5.69 4.51
CA PRO A 31 -4.18 -5.52 4.77
C PRO A 31 -4.49 -4.06 5.12
N LEU A 32 -5.76 -3.68 4.99
CA LEU A 32 -6.21 -2.34 5.35
C LEU A 32 -6.44 -2.26 6.87
N ASP A 33 -5.40 -2.49 7.63
CA ASP A 33 -5.45 -2.56 9.08
C ASP A 33 -4.36 -1.64 9.65
N PRO A 34 -4.73 -0.56 10.35
CA PRO A 34 -3.74 0.39 10.87
C PRO A 34 -2.80 -0.22 11.92
N ASP A 35 -3.16 -1.38 12.49
CA ASP A 35 -2.26 -2.08 13.41
C ASP A 35 -1.21 -2.90 12.69
N ASN A 36 -1.34 -3.09 11.38
CA ASN A 36 -0.34 -3.79 10.58
C ASN A 36 0.82 -2.85 10.25
N ARG A 37 2.06 -3.28 10.52
CA ARG A 37 3.24 -2.44 10.33
C ARG A 37 3.43 -1.98 8.88
N HIS A 38 3.10 -2.83 7.93
CA HIS A 38 3.25 -2.49 6.51
C HIS A 38 2.24 -1.42 6.11
N TYR A 39 1.00 -1.56 6.57
CA TYR A 39 -0.03 -0.56 6.28
C TYR A 39 0.29 0.76 6.98
N ALA A 40 0.78 0.70 8.23
CA ALA A 40 1.20 1.90 8.95
C ALA A 40 2.31 2.64 8.19
N ALA A 41 3.26 1.91 7.61
CA ALA A 41 4.32 2.50 6.80
C ALA A 41 3.75 3.15 5.54
N ILE A 42 2.72 2.56 4.93
CA ILE A 42 2.05 3.14 3.77
C ILE A 42 1.38 4.47 4.16
N LEU A 43 0.74 4.52 5.33
CA LEU A 43 0.08 5.74 5.78
C LEU A 43 1.09 6.87 5.99
N GLU A 44 2.26 6.57 6.55
CA GLU A 44 3.33 7.56 6.69
C GLU A 44 3.82 8.04 5.33
N TRP A 45 3.96 7.11 4.38
CA TRP A 45 4.39 7.42 3.02
C TRP A 45 3.39 8.35 2.32
N VAL A 46 2.09 8.11 2.51
CA VAL A 46 1.04 8.98 1.98
C VAL A 46 1.12 10.37 2.62
N ALA A 47 1.39 10.42 3.93
CA ALA A 47 1.52 11.69 4.64
C ALA A 47 2.68 12.54 4.12
N GLU A 48 3.66 11.92 3.47
CA GLU A 48 4.78 12.63 2.86
C GLU A 48 4.45 13.24 1.49
N GLY A 49 3.22 13.07 1.02
CA GLY A 49 2.78 13.65 -0.24
C GLY A 49 2.59 12.64 -1.37
N ASN A 50 2.67 11.35 -1.05
CA ASN A 50 2.49 10.30 -2.04
C ASN A 50 1.01 9.85 -2.11
N THR A 51 0.67 9.15 -3.17
CA THR A 51 -0.72 8.71 -3.38
C THR A 51 -0.75 7.21 -3.67
N ILE A 52 -1.69 6.51 -3.04
CA ILE A 52 -1.95 5.10 -3.36
C ILE A 52 -2.79 5.07 -4.63
N GLU A 53 -2.34 4.33 -5.64
CA GLU A 53 -3.08 4.23 -6.89
C GLU A 53 -4.37 3.43 -6.71
N GLU A 54 -5.36 3.76 -7.51
CA GLU A 54 -6.63 3.04 -7.49
C GLU A 54 -6.45 1.62 -8.00
N ALA A 55 -7.33 0.72 -7.55
CA ALA A 55 -7.33 -0.66 -8.02
C ALA A 55 -7.67 -0.72 -9.50
N ASP A 56 -7.11 -1.72 -10.18
CA ASP A 56 -7.40 -1.98 -11.59
C ASP A 56 -8.82 -2.49 -11.77
#